data_812742b4db42fbe0d2e96ad5d5d000f6
#
_entry.id   812742b4db42fbe0d2e96ad5d5d000f6
#
_cell.length_a   1.000
_cell.length_b   1.000
_cell.length_c   1.000
_cell.angle_alpha   90.00
_cell.angle_beta   90.00
_cell.angle_gamma   90.00
#
_symmetry.space_group_name_H-M   'P 1'
#
loop_
_entity.id
_entity.type
_entity.pdbx_description
1 polymer ?
#
loop_
_entity_poly.entity_id
_entity_poly.type
_entity_poly.pdbx_seq_one_letter_code
_entity_poly.pdbx_strand_id
1 'polypeptide(L)'
;MPERFRALHGYDLDSERDALEGRGDPDTVARVKADYRTTLAALHMDYLKVWVDWCHAIGSEAREQAHGAPANLIDLYALADVPETEVFGASPFPIPGYRRDERQVGKNLPQPLVTRRASSAAHLAGRPRTSSETFTWMREHFCEAPSQMKPELDQLFLAGINHVFYHGTAYSPADAAWPGWLFYASTQANPRNPLWQDLAFVNAFIARAQSLLQSGEPDNDLLVYWPIHDLMHSEKGWQRAFSMHGRDWLTESDTGRLAQELLDSGLSFDFCSDSLLTEAKRYRAVVVPPCRLMPLETLRTLLDHAEAGGTVIFVGELPKDVPGLGRLEERRAAFRSELTRLTWPVQDRGPQIATVGRGKVLVVADAAGVAHSATVAGARVE
;
A
#
# COMPACT_ATOMS: atom_id res chain seq x y z
N MET A 1 24.73 10.27 2.84
CA MET A 1 23.89 9.84 3.98
C MET A 1 23.93 10.86 5.13
N PRO A 2 25.04 11.21 5.82
CA PRO A 2 25.03 12.13 6.95
C PRO A 2 24.50 13.54 6.62
N GLU A 3 24.91 14.11 5.50
CA GLU A 3 24.43 15.43 5.05
C GLU A 3 22.92 15.43 4.80
N ARG A 4 22.38 14.38 4.13
CA ARG A 4 20.94 14.25 3.88
C ARG A 4 20.16 14.07 5.19
N PHE A 5 20.70 13.29 6.12
CA PHE A 5 20.11 13.11 7.45
C PHE A 5 20.00 14.45 8.19
N ARG A 6 21.11 15.21 8.29
CA ARG A 6 21.12 16.54 8.93
C ARG A 6 20.14 17.50 8.27
N ALA A 7 20.08 17.50 6.94
CA ALA A 7 19.17 18.36 6.20
C ALA A 7 17.68 18.04 6.48
N LEU A 8 17.33 16.75 6.64
CA LEU A 8 15.98 16.32 6.91
C LEU A 8 15.56 16.51 8.38
N HIS A 9 16.46 16.20 9.33
CA HIS A 9 16.10 16.08 10.74
C HIS A 9 16.64 17.21 11.61
N GLY A 10 17.61 18.00 11.13
CA GLY A 10 18.14 19.17 11.84
C GLY A 10 19.11 18.83 12.98
N TYR A 11 19.63 17.60 13.04
CA TYR A 11 20.65 17.17 13.98
C TYR A 11 21.62 16.19 13.31
N ASP A 12 22.77 15.93 13.96
CA ASP A 12 23.79 15.03 13.45
C ASP A 12 23.52 13.58 13.88
N LEU A 13 23.58 12.66 12.94
CA LEU A 13 23.45 11.22 13.23
C LEU A 13 24.59 10.72 14.13
N ASP A 14 25.81 11.27 13.97
CA ASP A 14 26.97 10.86 14.78
C ASP A 14 26.80 11.21 16.26
N SER A 15 26.04 12.27 16.60
CA SER A 15 25.73 12.59 18.00
C SER A 15 24.77 11.59 18.65
N GLU A 16 24.01 10.85 17.85
CA GLU A 16 23.01 9.87 18.26
C GLU A 16 23.41 8.42 17.93
N ARG A 17 24.72 8.16 17.76
CA ARG A 17 25.25 6.83 17.40
C ARG A 17 24.81 5.75 18.40
N ASP A 18 24.84 6.05 19.70
CA ASP A 18 24.41 5.10 20.72
C ASP A 18 22.94 4.74 20.58
N ALA A 19 22.09 5.70 20.32
CA ALA A 19 20.66 5.46 20.06
C ALA A 19 20.44 4.63 18.78
N LEU A 20 21.18 4.94 17.70
CA LEU A 20 21.12 4.15 16.48
C LEU A 20 21.51 2.68 16.69
N GLU A 21 22.50 2.43 17.55
CA GLU A 21 22.95 1.09 17.95
C GLU A 21 22.03 0.43 18.99
N GLY A 22 20.97 1.13 19.43
CA GLY A 22 19.96 0.61 20.35
C GLY A 22 20.28 0.82 21.82
N ARG A 23 21.20 1.73 22.15
CA ARG A 23 21.55 2.09 23.53
C ARG A 23 20.91 3.42 23.94
N GLY A 24 20.42 3.50 25.16
CA GLY A 24 19.84 4.70 25.75
C GLY A 24 18.34 4.60 26.01
N ASP A 25 17.68 5.74 26.07
CA ASP A 25 16.23 5.82 26.28
C ASP A 25 15.46 5.17 25.12
N PRO A 26 14.50 4.25 25.38
CA PRO A 26 13.79 3.52 24.32
C PRO A 26 13.04 4.41 23.32
N ASP A 27 12.43 5.52 23.76
CA ASP A 27 11.72 6.43 22.84
C ASP A 27 12.70 7.17 21.94
N THR A 28 13.83 7.64 22.48
CA THR A 28 14.91 8.25 21.71
C THR A 28 15.49 7.28 20.70
N VAL A 29 15.80 6.05 21.11
CA VAL A 29 16.28 4.98 20.21
C VAL A 29 15.32 4.75 19.04
N ALA A 30 14.02 4.62 19.32
CA ALA A 30 13.02 4.39 18.29
C ALA A 30 12.91 5.58 17.32
N ARG A 31 12.97 6.82 17.83
CA ARG A 31 12.92 8.04 17.01
C ARG A 31 14.13 8.20 16.10
N VAL A 32 15.35 7.98 16.61
CA VAL A 32 16.59 8.04 15.83
C VAL A 32 16.57 6.99 14.71
N LYS A 33 16.15 5.76 15.02
CA LYS A 33 16.02 4.69 14.03
C LYS A 33 14.95 4.99 12.98
N ALA A 34 13.84 5.61 13.37
CA ALA A 34 12.83 6.06 12.42
C ALA A 34 13.34 7.18 11.51
N ASP A 35 14.06 8.16 12.05
CA ASP A 35 14.70 9.24 11.28
C ASP A 35 15.78 8.69 10.31
N TYR A 36 16.58 7.70 10.77
CA TYR A 36 17.52 7.00 9.90
C TYR A 36 16.80 6.32 8.72
N ARG A 37 15.73 5.58 9.00
CA ARG A 37 14.93 4.93 7.95
C ARG A 37 14.29 5.94 7.00
N THR A 38 13.76 7.05 7.51
CA THR A 38 13.19 8.12 6.68
C THR A 38 14.26 8.72 5.76
N THR A 39 15.50 8.81 6.22
CA THR A 39 16.61 9.25 5.35
C THR A 39 16.93 8.24 4.26
N LEU A 40 16.94 6.93 4.58
CA LEU A 40 17.09 5.88 3.56
C LEU A 40 15.93 5.92 2.55
N ALA A 41 14.72 6.14 3.02
CA ALA A 41 13.54 6.31 2.18
C ALA A 41 13.70 7.47 1.20
N ALA A 42 14.14 8.64 1.68
CA ALA A 42 14.38 9.81 0.85
C ALA A 42 15.48 9.57 -0.21
N LEU A 43 16.57 8.90 0.16
CA LEU A 43 17.62 8.53 -0.79
C LEU A 43 17.14 7.52 -1.83
N HIS A 44 16.28 6.60 -1.45
CA HIS A 44 15.68 5.63 -2.38
C HIS A 44 14.71 6.33 -3.35
N MET A 45 13.92 7.28 -2.87
CA MET A 45 13.09 8.14 -3.71
C MET A 45 13.92 8.93 -4.73
N ASP A 46 15.05 9.54 -4.28
CA ASP A 46 15.96 10.26 -5.16
C ASP A 46 16.54 9.33 -6.25
N TYR A 47 16.92 8.10 -5.88
CA TYR A 47 17.40 7.07 -6.82
C TYR A 47 16.34 6.69 -7.86
N LEU A 48 15.13 6.37 -7.40
CA LEU A 48 14.03 5.99 -8.30
C LEU A 48 13.67 7.13 -9.25
N LYS A 49 13.64 8.36 -8.75
CA LYS A 49 13.36 9.53 -9.58
C LYS A 49 14.37 9.67 -10.72
N VAL A 50 15.66 9.50 -10.47
CA VAL A 50 16.69 9.55 -11.51
C VAL A 50 16.43 8.50 -12.60
N TRP A 51 16.01 7.30 -12.20
CA TRP A 51 15.70 6.24 -13.15
C TRP A 51 14.44 6.55 -13.96
N VAL A 52 13.38 7.05 -13.35
CA VAL A 52 12.16 7.47 -14.03
C VAL A 52 12.46 8.61 -15.03
N ASP A 53 13.20 9.65 -14.59
CA ASP A 53 13.59 10.77 -15.44
C ASP A 53 14.43 10.29 -16.64
N TRP A 54 15.30 9.29 -16.45
CA TRP A 54 16.06 8.68 -17.53
C TRP A 54 15.17 7.92 -18.53
N CYS A 55 14.21 7.13 -18.05
CA CYS A 55 13.24 6.46 -18.92
C CYS A 55 12.50 7.48 -19.78
N HIS A 56 12.02 8.56 -19.20
CA HIS A 56 11.34 9.62 -19.93
C HIS A 56 12.26 10.30 -20.96
N ALA A 57 13.52 10.54 -20.62
CA ALA A 57 14.50 11.17 -21.53
C ALA A 57 14.77 10.34 -22.78
N ILE A 58 14.60 9.01 -22.72
CA ILE A 58 14.72 8.11 -23.89
C ILE A 58 13.38 7.77 -24.54
N GLY A 59 12.28 8.40 -24.12
CA GLY A 59 10.94 8.19 -24.66
C GLY A 59 10.27 6.90 -24.19
N SER A 60 10.67 6.36 -23.03
CA SER A 60 10.10 5.16 -22.41
C SER A 60 9.32 5.49 -21.15
N GLU A 61 8.35 4.65 -20.80
CA GLU A 61 7.68 4.67 -19.50
C GLU A 61 8.45 3.84 -18.48
N ALA A 62 8.36 4.22 -17.22
CA ALA A 62 8.93 3.48 -16.09
C ALA A 62 7.88 2.60 -15.44
N ARG A 63 8.19 1.31 -15.26
CA ARG A 63 7.41 0.34 -14.49
C ARG A 63 8.17 -0.06 -13.24
N GLU A 64 7.53 0.00 -12.07
CA GLU A 64 8.20 -0.14 -10.78
C GLU A 64 7.45 -1.08 -9.83
N GLN A 65 8.18 -2.06 -9.28
CA GLN A 65 7.75 -2.89 -8.14
C GLN A 65 8.39 -2.37 -6.86
N ALA A 66 7.65 -1.61 -6.06
CA ALA A 66 8.18 -0.95 -4.88
C ALA A 66 8.29 -1.86 -3.64
N HIS A 67 7.67 -3.03 -3.63
CA HIS A 67 7.64 -3.91 -2.45
C HIS A 67 9.06 -4.31 -2.00
N GLY A 68 9.28 -4.32 -0.68
CA GLY A 68 10.58 -4.54 -0.08
C GLY A 68 11.46 -3.30 0.09
N ALA A 69 11.08 -2.17 -0.48
CA ALA A 69 11.81 -0.91 -0.36
C ALA A 69 11.76 -0.32 1.06
N PRO A 70 12.73 0.53 1.43
CA PRO A 70 12.75 1.18 2.75
C PRO A 70 11.73 2.31 2.91
N ALA A 71 11.18 2.83 1.81
CA ALA A 71 10.25 3.96 1.76
C ALA A 71 8.78 3.53 1.91
N ASN A 72 7.88 4.51 1.93
CA ASN A 72 6.46 4.28 1.77
C ASN A 72 6.20 3.75 0.35
N LEU A 73 5.60 2.56 0.25
CA LEU A 73 5.37 1.90 -1.04
C LEU A 73 4.46 2.74 -1.95
N ILE A 74 3.47 3.43 -1.37
CA ILE A 74 2.51 4.23 -2.14
C ILE A 74 3.23 5.41 -2.81
N ASP A 75 4.17 6.05 -2.12
CA ASP A 75 4.96 7.15 -2.69
C ASP A 75 5.86 6.68 -3.83
N LEU A 76 6.48 5.49 -3.68
CA LEU A 76 7.32 4.91 -4.73
C LEU A 76 6.51 4.53 -5.95
N TYR A 77 5.40 3.82 -5.75
CA TYR A 77 4.47 3.48 -6.84
C TYR A 77 3.97 4.72 -7.59
N ALA A 78 3.68 5.81 -6.88
CA ALA A 78 3.18 7.05 -7.50
C ALA A 78 4.20 7.74 -8.42
N LEU A 79 5.51 7.49 -8.24
CA LEU A 79 6.55 8.00 -9.14
C LEU A 79 6.55 7.32 -10.50
N ALA A 80 6.19 6.04 -10.56
CA ALA A 80 6.23 5.27 -11.79
C ALA A 80 5.06 5.62 -12.74
N ASP A 81 5.25 5.41 -14.04
CA ASP A 81 4.17 5.50 -15.02
C ASP A 81 3.24 4.29 -14.94
N VAL A 82 3.80 3.13 -14.58
CA VAL A 82 3.08 1.88 -14.38
C VAL A 82 3.49 1.31 -13.02
N PRO A 83 2.77 1.66 -11.94
CA PRO A 83 2.93 0.99 -10.65
C PRO A 83 2.70 -0.51 -10.81
N GLU A 84 3.61 -1.34 -10.31
CA GLU A 84 3.52 -2.79 -10.41
C GLU A 84 3.55 -3.46 -9.04
N THR A 85 2.60 -4.33 -8.80
CA THR A 85 2.63 -5.28 -7.68
C THR A 85 3.07 -6.66 -8.14
N GLU A 86 3.08 -7.63 -7.22
CA GLU A 86 3.35 -9.03 -7.52
C GLU A 86 2.33 -9.94 -6.86
N VAL A 87 1.95 -11.02 -7.54
CA VAL A 87 1.23 -12.13 -6.92
C VAL A 87 2.14 -13.35 -6.91
N PHE A 88 2.50 -13.75 -5.69
CA PHE A 88 3.40 -14.85 -5.41
C PHE A 88 2.65 -15.99 -4.71
N GLY A 89 2.75 -17.22 -5.26
CA GLY A 89 2.00 -18.37 -4.77
C GLY A 89 0.58 -18.43 -5.32
N ALA A 90 -0.29 -19.20 -4.70
CA ALA A 90 -1.67 -19.41 -5.12
C ALA A 90 -2.64 -19.31 -3.95
N SER A 91 -3.80 -18.71 -4.21
CA SER A 91 -4.87 -18.57 -3.23
C SER A 91 -5.48 -19.91 -2.83
N PRO A 92 -5.99 -20.05 -1.60
CA PRO A 92 -6.55 -21.29 -1.07
C PRO A 92 -7.97 -21.58 -1.56
N PHE A 93 -8.42 -21.04 -2.69
CA PHE A 93 -9.77 -21.24 -3.20
C PHE A 93 -10.04 -22.71 -3.49
N PRO A 94 -11.21 -23.23 -3.07
CA PRO A 94 -11.65 -24.55 -3.49
C PRO A 94 -12.03 -24.50 -4.98
N ILE A 95 -11.38 -25.33 -5.79
CA ILE A 95 -11.66 -25.43 -7.23
C ILE A 95 -12.29 -26.79 -7.47
N PRO A 96 -13.56 -26.87 -7.95
CA PRO A 96 -14.21 -28.15 -8.22
C PRO A 96 -13.40 -29.03 -9.16
N GLY A 97 -13.21 -30.30 -8.79
CA GLY A 97 -12.46 -31.27 -9.59
C GLY A 97 -10.93 -31.12 -9.53
N TYR A 98 -10.42 -30.11 -8.82
CA TYR A 98 -8.98 -29.90 -8.66
C TYR A 98 -8.51 -30.33 -7.26
N ARG A 99 -7.62 -31.35 -7.23
CA ARG A 99 -7.02 -31.81 -5.99
C ARG A 99 -5.79 -30.97 -5.65
N ARG A 100 -5.88 -30.19 -4.61
CA ARG A 100 -4.77 -29.43 -4.07
C ARG A 100 -3.89 -30.32 -3.18
N ASP A 101 -2.59 -30.34 -3.44
CA ASP A 101 -1.61 -30.93 -2.51
C ASP A 101 -1.12 -29.81 -1.60
N GLU A 102 -1.47 -29.85 -0.32
CA GLU A 102 -1.10 -28.82 0.67
C GLU A 102 0.43 -28.64 0.80
N ARG A 103 1.22 -29.69 0.52
CA ARG A 103 2.68 -29.61 0.53
C ARG A 103 3.25 -28.75 -0.60
N GLN A 104 2.47 -28.54 -1.66
CA GLN A 104 2.83 -27.72 -2.83
C GLN A 104 2.26 -26.30 -2.71
N VAL A 105 1.51 -26.01 -1.66
CA VAL A 105 1.02 -24.65 -1.39
C VAL A 105 2.14 -23.87 -0.75
N GLY A 106 2.63 -22.85 -1.43
CA GLY A 106 3.58 -21.90 -0.86
C GLY A 106 2.99 -21.23 0.41
N LYS A 107 3.86 -20.89 1.36
CA LYS A 107 3.46 -20.14 2.56
C LYS A 107 3.03 -18.70 2.25
N ASN A 108 3.39 -18.21 1.09
CA ASN A 108 3.08 -16.86 0.63
C ASN A 108 1.79 -16.92 -0.19
N LEU A 109 0.68 -16.55 0.45
CA LEU A 109 -0.62 -16.44 -0.22
C LEU A 109 -0.78 -15.01 -0.75
N PRO A 110 -1.40 -14.82 -1.92
CA PRO A 110 -1.79 -13.51 -2.40
C PRO A 110 -2.58 -12.72 -1.34
N GLN A 111 -2.34 -11.43 -1.25
CA GLN A 111 -3.01 -10.55 -0.30
C GLN A 111 -3.52 -9.30 -1.01
N PRO A 112 -4.84 -9.22 -1.29
CA PRO A 112 -5.42 -8.12 -2.05
C PRO A 112 -5.14 -6.73 -1.47
N LEU A 113 -5.05 -6.60 -0.14
CA LEU A 113 -4.75 -5.32 0.51
C LEU A 113 -3.32 -4.83 0.26
N VAL A 114 -2.36 -5.76 0.11
CA VAL A 114 -0.99 -5.40 -0.28
C VAL A 114 -0.96 -4.98 -1.74
N THR A 115 -1.61 -5.75 -2.61
CA THR A 115 -1.76 -5.49 -4.04
C THR A 115 -2.41 -4.12 -4.30
N ARG A 116 -3.47 -3.78 -3.56
CA ARG A 116 -4.21 -2.52 -3.66
C ARG A 116 -3.35 -1.27 -3.44
N ARG A 117 -2.17 -1.35 -2.84
CA ARG A 117 -1.28 -0.19 -2.70
C ARG A 117 -0.77 0.34 -4.03
N ALA A 118 -0.47 -0.55 -4.98
CA ALA A 118 -0.04 -0.14 -6.31
C ALA A 118 -1.18 0.54 -7.09
N SER A 119 -2.40 -0.03 -7.06
CA SER A 119 -3.57 0.58 -7.70
C SER A 119 -3.97 1.90 -7.04
N SER A 120 -3.95 1.98 -5.71
CA SER A 120 -4.21 3.22 -4.99
C SER A 120 -3.25 4.34 -5.39
N ALA A 121 -1.96 4.03 -5.48
CA ALA A 121 -0.96 5.00 -5.94
C ALA A 121 -1.22 5.45 -7.39
N ALA A 122 -1.57 4.52 -8.29
CA ALA A 122 -1.94 4.84 -9.65
C ALA A 122 -3.15 5.77 -9.73
N HIS A 123 -4.21 5.46 -8.98
CA HIS A 123 -5.43 6.27 -8.91
C HIS A 123 -5.14 7.69 -8.42
N LEU A 124 -4.35 7.83 -7.35
CA LEU A 124 -3.98 9.12 -6.78
C LEU A 124 -3.07 9.93 -7.71
N ALA A 125 -2.13 9.27 -8.39
CA ALA A 125 -1.22 9.90 -9.34
C ALA A 125 -1.82 10.10 -10.74
N GLY A 126 -3.09 9.68 -10.98
CA GLY A 126 -3.75 9.78 -12.29
C GLY A 126 -3.10 8.89 -13.36
N ARG A 127 -2.54 7.74 -12.95
CA ARG A 127 -1.95 6.78 -13.89
C ARG A 127 -3.02 5.81 -14.40
N PRO A 128 -3.15 5.62 -15.71
CA PRO A 128 -4.23 4.78 -16.26
C PRO A 128 -3.97 3.28 -16.13
N ARG A 129 -2.74 2.88 -15.81
CA ARG A 129 -2.34 1.47 -15.73
C ARG A 129 -1.72 1.15 -14.39
N THR A 130 -2.14 0.01 -13.85
CA THR A 130 -1.50 -0.66 -12.71
C THR A 130 -1.24 -2.09 -13.09
N SER A 131 0.01 -2.53 -13.01
CA SER A 131 0.38 -3.88 -13.43
C SER A 131 0.64 -4.81 -12.24
N SER A 132 0.69 -6.09 -12.56
CA SER A 132 1.17 -7.14 -11.65
C SER A 132 2.12 -8.07 -12.38
N GLU A 133 3.25 -8.36 -11.75
CA GLU A 133 3.98 -9.60 -12.01
C GLU A 133 3.12 -10.74 -11.50
N THR A 134 2.68 -11.63 -12.40
CA THR A 134 1.56 -12.54 -12.15
C THR A 134 1.96 -13.98 -12.35
N PHE A 135 1.45 -14.86 -11.48
CA PHE A 135 1.70 -16.29 -11.46
C PHE A 135 3.12 -16.69 -11.02
N THR A 136 3.82 -15.81 -10.32
CA THR A 136 5.12 -16.15 -9.73
C THR A 136 4.92 -17.28 -8.72
N TRP A 137 5.57 -18.39 -8.99
CA TRP A 137 5.57 -19.60 -8.14
C TRP A 137 4.19 -20.04 -7.65
N MET A 138 3.21 -20.10 -8.55
CA MET A 138 1.88 -20.62 -8.19
C MET A 138 1.95 -22.04 -7.66
N ARG A 139 2.78 -22.87 -8.29
CA ARG A 139 3.02 -24.29 -7.95
C ARG A 139 4.38 -24.75 -8.49
N GLU A 140 4.67 -26.02 -8.28
CA GLU A 140 5.78 -26.69 -8.96
C GLU A 140 5.58 -26.70 -10.49
N HIS A 141 6.69 -26.74 -11.21
CA HIS A 141 6.69 -26.65 -12.68
C HIS A 141 5.69 -27.59 -13.33
N PHE A 142 4.94 -27.08 -14.28
CA PHE A 142 3.93 -27.80 -15.07
C PHE A 142 2.77 -28.40 -14.24
N CYS A 143 2.58 -27.93 -13.01
CA CYS A 143 1.49 -28.36 -12.14
C CYS A 143 0.33 -27.37 -12.03
N GLU A 144 0.42 -26.23 -12.69
CA GLU A 144 -0.62 -25.22 -12.77
C GLU A 144 -1.72 -25.62 -13.76
N ALA A 145 -2.92 -25.07 -13.55
CA ALA A 145 -4.01 -25.20 -14.49
C ALA A 145 -4.71 -23.84 -14.72
N PRO A 146 -5.32 -23.59 -15.88
CA PRO A 146 -6.09 -22.37 -16.13
C PRO A 146 -7.18 -22.09 -15.09
N SER A 147 -7.79 -23.13 -14.53
CA SER A 147 -8.76 -23.05 -13.42
C SER A 147 -8.16 -22.49 -12.13
N GLN A 148 -6.87 -22.57 -11.95
CA GLN A 148 -6.13 -21.99 -10.84
C GLN A 148 -5.71 -20.54 -11.11
N MET A 149 -5.37 -20.24 -12.37
CA MET A 149 -4.95 -18.91 -12.80
C MET A 149 -6.12 -17.91 -12.71
N LYS A 150 -7.34 -18.34 -13.05
CA LYS A 150 -8.49 -17.45 -13.07
C LYS A 150 -8.83 -16.81 -11.72
N PRO A 151 -8.93 -17.53 -10.59
CA PRO A 151 -9.19 -16.91 -9.29
C PRO A 151 -8.11 -15.88 -8.89
N GLU A 152 -6.85 -16.10 -9.24
CA GLU A 152 -5.79 -15.13 -8.98
C GLU A 152 -5.97 -13.85 -9.80
N LEU A 153 -6.36 -14.00 -11.08
CA LEU A 153 -6.68 -12.86 -11.93
C LEU A 153 -7.89 -12.08 -11.39
N ASP A 154 -8.93 -12.77 -10.95
CA ASP A 154 -10.12 -12.13 -10.38
C ASP A 154 -9.74 -11.29 -9.15
N GLN A 155 -8.90 -11.80 -8.24
CA GLN A 155 -8.42 -11.04 -7.10
C GLN A 155 -7.59 -9.82 -7.50
N LEU A 156 -6.72 -9.96 -8.50
CA LEU A 156 -5.95 -8.84 -9.03
C LEU A 156 -6.86 -7.74 -9.57
N PHE A 157 -7.85 -8.11 -10.39
CA PHE A 157 -8.80 -7.15 -10.96
C PHE A 157 -9.64 -6.47 -9.87
N LEU A 158 -10.12 -7.20 -8.86
CA LEU A 158 -10.81 -6.63 -7.69
C LEU A 158 -9.93 -5.72 -6.83
N ALA A 159 -8.62 -5.92 -6.86
CA ALA A 159 -7.66 -5.06 -6.20
C ALA A 159 -7.25 -3.84 -7.05
N GLY A 160 -7.84 -3.63 -8.23
CA GLY A 160 -7.57 -2.50 -9.11
C GLY A 160 -6.43 -2.69 -10.10
N ILE A 161 -5.91 -3.92 -10.23
CA ILE A 161 -4.92 -4.22 -11.27
C ILE A 161 -5.62 -4.34 -12.62
N ASN A 162 -5.07 -3.70 -13.64
CA ASN A 162 -5.64 -3.68 -14.97
C ASN A 162 -4.60 -3.96 -16.09
N HIS A 163 -3.41 -4.45 -15.72
CA HIS A 163 -2.35 -4.79 -16.66
C HIS A 163 -1.52 -5.97 -16.14
N VAL A 164 -1.56 -7.11 -16.82
CA VAL A 164 -1.01 -8.38 -16.37
C VAL A 164 0.28 -8.71 -17.12
N PHE A 165 1.35 -9.00 -16.39
CA PHE A 165 2.59 -9.57 -16.91
C PHE A 165 2.82 -10.95 -16.31
N TYR A 166 3.04 -11.95 -17.16
CA TYR A 166 3.29 -13.29 -16.67
C TYR A 166 4.74 -13.44 -16.15
N HIS A 167 4.87 -14.04 -15.02
CA HIS A 167 6.12 -14.59 -14.51
C HIS A 167 6.05 -16.13 -14.52
N GLY A 168 6.57 -16.76 -15.56
CA GLY A 168 6.94 -16.01 -16.76
C GLY A 168 7.27 -16.96 -17.89
N THR A 169 7.88 -16.42 -18.91
CA THR A 169 8.29 -17.16 -20.11
C THR A 169 9.80 -17.35 -20.10
N ALA A 170 10.29 -18.47 -19.57
CA ALA A 170 11.71 -18.78 -19.61
C ALA A 170 12.15 -19.12 -21.05
N TYR A 171 13.26 -18.51 -21.47
CA TYR A 171 13.89 -18.86 -22.74
C TYR A 171 14.44 -20.29 -22.69
N SER A 172 14.34 -21.00 -23.80
CA SER A 172 14.93 -22.31 -23.97
C SER A 172 15.42 -22.47 -25.41
N PRO A 173 16.68 -22.88 -25.64
CA PRO A 173 17.17 -23.15 -26.99
C PRO A 173 16.37 -24.27 -27.67
N ALA A 174 16.31 -24.22 -28.99
CA ALA A 174 15.51 -25.18 -29.78
C ALA A 174 16.01 -26.63 -29.59
N ASP A 175 17.33 -26.83 -29.41
CA ASP A 175 18.00 -28.10 -29.25
C ASP A 175 18.05 -28.65 -27.82
N ALA A 176 17.58 -27.84 -26.84
CA ALA A 176 17.47 -28.30 -25.45
C ALA A 176 16.40 -29.40 -25.36
N ALA A 177 16.74 -30.52 -24.71
CA ALA A 177 15.78 -31.58 -24.42
C ALA A 177 14.62 -31.04 -23.52
N TRP A 178 13.44 -31.67 -23.65
CA TRP A 178 12.35 -31.35 -22.74
C TRP A 178 12.76 -31.64 -21.29
N PRO A 179 12.42 -30.75 -20.30
CA PRO A 179 11.54 -29.60 -20.38
C PRO A 179 12.20 -28.29 -20.87
N GLY A 180 13.47 -28.31 -21.22
CA GLY A 180 14.21 -27.10 -21.58
C GLY A 180 14.85 -26.41 -20.38
N TRP A 181 15.21 -25.14 -20.55
CA TRP A 181 15.71 -24.31 -19.47
C TRP A 181 14.53 -23.78 -18.66
N LEU A 182 14.60 -23.97 -17.35
CA LEU A 182 13.54 -23.56 -16.43
C LEU A 182 14.04 -22.42 -15.54
N PHE A 183 13.13 -21.50 -15.25
CA PHE A 183 13.30 -20.58 -14.14
C PHE A 183 12.46 -21.06 -12.95
N TYR A 184 13.08 -21.18 -11.78
CA TYR A 184 12.51 -21.93 -10.63
C TYR A 184 11.15 -21.41 -10.14
N ALA A 185 10.89 -20.09 -10.26
CA ALA A 185 9.65 -19.45 -9.80
C ALA A 185 8.66 -19.17 -10.94
N SER A 186 8.88 -19.73 -12.14
CA SER A 186 8.05 -19.44 -13.32
C SER A 186 6.94 -20.46 -13.51
N THR A 187 5.78 -20.02 -14.01
CA THR A 187 4.72 -20.87 -14.54
C THR A 187 5.09 -21.54 -15.88
N GLN A 188 6.26 -21.26 -16.44
CA GLN A 188 6.71 -21.77 -17.74
C GLN A 188 5.70 -21.52 -18.87
N ALA A 189 5.24 -20.25 -19.01
CA ALA A 189 4.29 -19.85 -20.05
C ALA A 189 4.96 -19.80 -21.44
N ASN A 190 5.35 -20.96 -21.97
CA ASN A 190 6.03 -21.12 -23.23
C ASN A 190 5.56 -22.39 -23.99
N PRO A 191 5.90 -22.57 -25.28
CA PRO A 191 5.44 -23.70 -26.10
C PRO A 191 5.82 -25.11 -25.61
N ARG A 192 6.73 -25.23 -24.63
CA ARG A 192 7.12 -26.51 -24.03
C ARG A 192 6.17 -26.94 -22.90
N ASN A 193 5.32 -25.99 -22.41
CA ASN A 193 4.31 -26.32 -21.41
C ASN A 193 3.15 -27.05 -22.08
N PRO A 194 2.71 -28.22 -21.57
CA PRO A 194 1.55 -28.93 -22.08
C PRO A 194 0.27 -28.08 -22.17
N LEU A 195 0.13 -27.05 -21.31
CA LEU A 195 -1.02 -26.16 -21.27
C LEU A 195 -0.90 -24.96 -22.24
N TRP A 196 0.15 -24.89 -23.07
CA TRP A 196 0.39 -23.75 -23.96
C TRP A 196 -0.82 -23.38 -24.83
N GLN A 197 -1.52 -24.39 -25.37
CA GLN A 197 -2.71 -24.14 -26.20
C GLN A 197 -3.88 -23.58 -25.38
N ASP A 198 -4.00 -23.99 -24.12
CA ASP A 198 -5.09 -23.54 -23.24
C ASP A 198 -4.87 -22.11 -22.74
N LEU A 199 -3.63 -21.63 -22.70
CA LEU A 199 -3.32 -20.24 -22.33
C LEU A 199 -3.98 -19.22 -23.26
N ALA A 200 -4.36 -19.61 -24.48
CA ALA A 200 -5.13 -18.75 -25.38
C ALA A 200 -6.46 -18.29 -24.76
N PHE A 201 -7.15 -19.17 -24.01
CA PHE A 201 -8.40 -18.82 -23.32
C PHE A 201 -8.17 -17.85 -22.15
N VAL A 202 -7.09 -18.10 -21.39
CA VAL A 202 -6.68 -17.21 -20.28
C VAL A 202 -6.34 -15.83 -20.83
N ASN A 203 -5.54 -15.76 -21.90
CA ASN A 203 -5.17 -14.51 -22.55
C ASN A 203 -6.41 -13.74 -23.08
N ALA A 204 -7.36 -14.43 -23.69
CA ALA A 204 -8.58 -13.82 -24.18
C ALA A 204 -9.45 -13.27 -23.04
N PHE A 205 -9.50 -13.96 -21.89
CA PHE A 205 -10.18 -13.47 -20.70
C PHE A 205 -9.48 -12.21 -20.16
N ILE A 206 -8.17 -12.24 -19.98
CA ILE A 206 -7.36 -11.10 -19.52
C ILE A 206 -7.57 -9.89 -20.44
N ALA A 207 -7.45 -10.09 -21.75
CA ALA A 207 -7.59 -9.01 -22.73
C ALA A 207 -8.95 -8.30 -22.63
N ARG A 208 -10.04 -9.06 -22.48
CA ARG A 208 -11.39 -8.50 -22.31
C ARG A 208 -11.52 -7.73 -20.99
N ALA A 209 -11.06 -8.33 -19.87
CA ALA A 209 -11.12 -7.69 -18.56
C ALA A 209 -10.30 -6.38 -18.54
N GLN A 210 -9.06 -6.42 -19.02
CA GLN A 210 -8.19 -5.24 -19.09
C GLN A 210 -8.79 -4.14 -19.98
N SER A 211 -9.38 -4.50 -21.12
CA SER A 211 -10.02 -3.53 -22.02
C SER A 211 -11.13 -2.74 -21.32
N LEU A 212 -11.93 -3.42 -20.49
CA LEU A 212 -12.98 -2.76 -19.71
C LEU A 212 -12.39 -1.93 -18.55
N LEU A 213 -11.48 -2.51 -17.77
CA LEU A 213 -10.91 -1.86 -16.59
C LEU A 213 -10.05 -0.63 -16.95
N GLN A 214 -9.41 -0.61 -18.13
CA GLN A 214 -8.63 0.52 -18.62
C GLN A 214 -9.48 1.58 -19.34
N SER A 215 -10.75 1.32 -19.59
CA SER A 215 -11.64 2.26 -20.29
C SER A 215 -12.35 3.25 -19.37
N GLY A 216 -12.32 3.02 -18.08
CA GLY A 216 -12.98 3.84 -17.05
C GLY A 216 -12.00 4.54 -16.12
N GLU A 217 -12.55 5.31 -15.22
CA GLU A 217 -11.84 5.95 -14.12
C GLU A 217 -12.15 5.23 -12.80
N PRO A 218 -11.22 5.21 -11.82
CA PRO A 218 -11.48 4.64 -10.51
C PRO A 218 -12.56 5.45 -9.77
N ASP A 219 -13.47 4.76 -9.09
CA ASP A 219 -14.62 5.36 -8.40
C ASP A 219 -14.70 4.90 -6.94
N ASN A 220 -13.55 4.91 -6.24
CA ASN A 220 -13.48 4.61 -4.82
C ASN A 220 -14.00 5.79 -3.99
N ASP A 221 -14.85 5.51 -3.00
CA ASP A 221 -15.48 6.54 -2.17
C ASP A 221 -14.61 6.97 -0.98
N LEU A 222 -13.75 6.09 -0.45
CA LEU A 222 -12.95 6.37 0.73
C LEU A 222 -11.46 6.46 0.41
N LEU A 223 -10.75 7.28 1.20
CA LEU A 223 -9.29 7.36 1.21
C LEU A 223 -8.79 6.91 2.58
N VAL A 224 -8.09 5.79 2.65
CA VAL A 224 -7.56 5.23 3.91
C VAL A 224 -6.09 5.63 4.07
N TYR A 225 -5.81 6.46 5.08
CA TYR A 225 -4.45 6.85 5.41
C TYR A 225 -3.64 5.65 5.92
N TRP A 226 -2.39 5.48 5.46
CA TRP A 226 -1.48 4.46 5.96
C TRP A 226 -0.51 5.05 7.00
N PRO A 227 -0.71 4.80 8.31
CA PRO A 227 0.11 5.36 9.38
C PRO A 227 1.45 4.61 9.50
N ILE A 228 2.31 4.74 8.49
CA ILE A 228 3.60 4.04 8.41
C ILE A 228 4.56 4.39 9.57
N HIS A 229 4.39 5.57 10.19
CA HIS A 229 5.28 6.06 11.24
C HIS A 229 5.23 5.19 12.51
N ASP A 230 4.07 4.66 12.87
CA ASP A 230 3.95 3.73 14.01
C ASP A 230 4.68 2.40 13.71
N LEU A 231 4.62 1.93 12.47
CA LEU A 231 5.36 0.74 12.04
C LEU A 231 6.87 0.99 12.10
N MET A 232 7.33 2.13 11.62
CA MET A 232 8.76 2.50 11.62
C MET A 232 9.32 2.70 13.03
N HIS A 233 8.49 3.18 13.96
CA HIS A 233 8.85 3.42 15.37
C HIS A 233 8.84 2.15 16.23
N SER A 234 8.29 1.04 15.74
CA SER A 234 8.30 -0.23 16.45
C SER A 234 9.73 -0.79 16.58
N GLU A 235 9.97 -1.66 17.54
CA GLU A 235 11.30 -2.21 17.87
C GLU A 235 12.10 -2.70 16.65
N LYS A 236 11.42 -3.38 15.71
CA LYS A 236 12.01 -3.87 14.46
C LYS A 236 11.61 -3.05 13.23
N GLY A 237 10.86 -1.97 13.43
CA GLY A 237 10.23 -1.22 12.33
C GLY A 237 11.22 -0.59 11.37
N TRP A 238 12.35 -0.12 11.88
CA TRP A 238 13.38 0.51 11.05
C TRP A 238 14.07 -0.44 10.06
N GLN A 239 14.00 -1.77 10.30
CA GLN A 239 14.53 -2.82 9.41
C GLN A 239 13.43 -3.58 8.65
N ARG A 240 12.17 -3.30 8.96
CA ARG A 240 11.04 -4.05 8.38
C ARG A 240 10.94 -3.83 6.87
N ALA A 241 11.01 -4.91 6.11
CA ALA A 241 10.71 -4.88 4.69
C ALA A 241 9.19 -4.90 4.48
N PHE A 242 8.67 -3.97 3.69
CA PHE A 242 7.26 -3.97 3.26
C PHE A 242 7.12 -4.86 2.01
N SER A 243 7.29 -6.17 2.19
CA SER A 243 7.35 -7.12 1.08
C SER A 243 6.07 -7.94 0.95
N MET A 244 5.91 -8.60 -0.20
CA MET A 244 4.82 -9.54 -0.44
C MET A 244 4.98 -10.84 0.37
N HIS A 245 6.21 -11.17 0.78
CA HIS A 245 6.53 -12.41 1.47
C HIS A 245 6.31 -12.34 2.98
N GLY A 246 6.59 -11.20 3.60
CA GLY A 246 6.36 -10.97 5.03
C GLY A 246 5.33 -9.86 5.19
N ARG A 247 4.06 -10.18 5.09
CA ARG A 247 2.95 -9.23 5.01
C ARG A 247 2.26 -8.94 6.34
N ASP A 248 2.77 -9.49 7.44
CA ASP A 248 2.33 -9.22 8.81
C ASP A 248 2.31 -7.73 9.16
N TRP A 249 3.22 -6.94 8.55
CA TRP A 249 3.25 -5.49 8.66
C TRP A 249 1.93 -4.79 8.25
N LEU A 250 1.11 -5.47 7.45
CA LEU A 250 -0.22 -5.01 7.08
C LEU A 250 -1.31 -5.87 7.70
N THR A 251 -1.31 -7.18 7.45
CA THR A 251 -2.43 -8.08 7.82
C THR A 251 -2.67 -8.18 9.31
N GLU A 252 -1.62 -8.00 10.12
CA GLU A 252 -1.71 -8.01 11.59
C GLU A 252 -1.80 -6.60 12.19
N SER A 253 -1.73 -5.56 11.37
CA SER A 253 -1.85 -4.17 11.81
C SER A 253 -3.33 -3.75 11.98
N ASP A 254 -3.57 -2.70 12.75
CA ASP A 254 -4.90 -2.08 12.87
C ASP A 254 -5.40 -1.58 11.52
N THR A 255 -4.51 -1.04 10.69
CA THR A 255 -4.83 -0.61 9.33
C THR A 255 -5.31 -1.77 8.46
N GLY A 256 -4.63 -2.92 8.52
CA GLY A 256 -5.01 -4.09 7.72
C GLY A 256 -6.34 -4.68 8.16
N ARG A 257 -6.58 -4.78 9.47
CA ARG A 257 -7.85 -5.25 10.03
C ARG A 257 -9.00 -4.33 9.62
N LEU A 258 -8.84 -3.02 9.84
CA LEU A 258 -9.83 -2.03 9.44
C LEU A 258 -10.12 -2.09 7.93
N ALA A 259 -9.08 -2.12 7.11
CA ALA A 259 -9.23 -2.19 5.66
C ALA A 259 -9.98 -3.45 5.19
N GLN A 260 -9.73 -4.60 5.84
CA GLN A 260 -10.46 -5.83 5.55
C GLN A 260 -11.94 -5.71 5.94
N GLU A 261 -12.23 -5.16 7.12
CA GLU A 261 -13.60 -4.95 7.59
C GLU A 261 -14.38 -3.97 6.70
N LEU A 262 -13.73 -2.94 6.15
CA LEU A 262 -14.33 -2.03 5.18
C LEU A 262 -14.69 -2.75 3.88
N LEU A 263 -13.78 -3.59 3.34
CA LEU A 263 -14.07 -4.41 2.16
C LEU A 263 -15.22 -5.39 2.41
N ASP A 264 -15.22 -6.06 3.56
CA ASP A 264 -16.27 -7.00 3.94
C ASP A 264 -17.64 -6.31 4.11
N SER A 265 -17.61 -5.00 4.38
CA SER A 265 -18.80 -4.15 4.46
C SER A 265 -19.23 -3.56 3.11
N GLY A 266 -18.57 -3.91 2.00
CA GLY A 266 -18.86 -3.42 0.66
C GLY A 266 -18.44 -1.96 0.43
N LEU A 267 -17.44 -1.47 1.13
CA LEU A 267 -16.92 -0.10 0.95
C LEU A 267 -15.65 -0.11 0.12
N SER A 268 -15.66 0.64 -0.98
CA SER A 268 -14.50 0.82 -1.84
C SER A 268 -13.58 1.92 -1.33
N PHE A 269 -12.27 1.70 -1.42
CA PHE A 269 -11.28 2.68 -0.96
C PHE A 269 -9.95 2.58 -1.69
N ASP A 270 -9.20 3.66 -1.63
CA ASP A 270 -7.76 3.71 -1.90
C ASP A 270 -6.96 3.94 -0.63
N PHE A 271 -5.73 3.44 -0.60
CA PHE A 271 -4.76 3.82 0.44
C PHE A 271 -4.02 5.10 0.04
N CYS A 272 -3.65 5.92 1.01
CA CYS A 272 -2.76 7.05 0.77
C CYS A 272 -1.60 7.13 1.78
N SER A 273 -0.56 7.82 1.34
CA SER A 273 0.58 8.25 2.16
C SER A 273 0.39 9.70 2.63
N ASP A 274 1.32 10.18 3.44
CA ASP A 274 1.36 11.59 3.87
C ASP A 274 1.39 12.55 2.68
N SER A 275 2.21 12.25 1.67
CA SER A 275 2.42 13.13 0.51
C SER A 275 1.21 13.21 -0.43
N LEU A 276 0.39 12.16 -0.48
CA LEU A 276 -0.75 12.05 -1.40
C LEU A 276 -2.10 12.43 -0.77
N LEU A 277 -2.11 12.86 0.49
CA LEU A 277 -3.33 13.37 1.14
C LEU A 277 -3.92 14.61 0.47
N THR A 278 -3.16 15.33 -0.32
CA THR A 278 -3.66 16.47 -1.13
C THR A 278 -4.75 16.07 -2.13
N GLU A 279 -4.81 14.79 -2.50
CA GLU A 279 -5.83 14.22 -3.38
C GLU A 279 -7.14 13.86 -2.66
N ALA A 280 -7.23 14.05 -1.35
CA ALA A 280 -8.38 13.73 -0.50
C ALA A 280 -9.70 14.35 -0.99
N LYS A 281 -9.64 15.50 -1.68
CA LYS A 281 -10.82 16.19 -2.25
C LYS A 281 -11.62 15.35 -3.27
N ARG A 282 -11.02 14.28 -3.81
CA ARG A 282 -11.67 13.36 -4.76
C ARG A 282 -12.55 12.32 -4.08
N TYR A 283 -12.43 12.17 -2.76
CA TYR A 283 -13.08 11.13 -1.97
C TYR A 283 -14.18 11.70 -1.07
N ARG A 284 -15.15 10.87 -0.68
CA ARG A 284 -16.25 11.23 0.21
C ARG A 284 -15.79 11.43 1.64
N ALA A 285 -14.84 10.60 2.07
CA ALA A 285 -14.22 10.74 3.38
C ALA A 285 -12.77 10.22 3.39
N VAL A 286 -11.95 10.80 4.28
CA VAL A 286 -10.64 10.28 4.65
C VAL A 286 -10.79 9.50 5.94
N VAL A 287 -10.33 8.25 5.95
CA VAL A 287 -10.32 7.37 7.11
C VAL A 287 -8.90 7.26 7.65
N VAL A 288 -8.72 7.59 8.91
CA VAL A 288 -7.45 7.49 9.63
C VAL A 288 -7.53 6.31 10.59
N PRO A 289 -6.87 5.17 10.28
CA PRO A 289 -6.78 4.03 11.19
C PRO A 289 -6.15 4.40 12.54
N PRO A 290 -6.30 3.58 13.59
CA PRO A 290 -5.64 3.82 14.85
C PRO A 290 -4.15 4.08 14.66
N CYS A 291 -3.66 5.22 15.13
CA CYS A 291 -2.25 5.56 15.08
C CYS A 291 -1.87 6.49 16.25
N ARG A 292 -0.68 6.31 16.78
CA ARG A 292 -0.13 7.15 17.84
C ARG A 292 0.67 8.32 17.29
N LEU A 293 1.43 8.06 16.23
CA LEU A 293 2.36 9.00 15.61
C LEU A 293 1.83 9.50 14.27
N MET A 294 1.75 10.82 14.14
CA MET A 294 1.39 11.46 12.88
C MET A 294 2.28 12.69 12.64
N PRO A 295 2.84 12.87 11.44
CA PRO A 295 3.53 14.12 11.12
C PRO A 295 2.63 15.34 11.29
N LEU A 296 3.21 16.45 11.75
CA LEU A 296 2.48 17.71 11.93
C LEU A 296 1.81 18.17 10.64
N GLU A 297 2.51 18.06 9.51
CA GLU A 297 1.97 18.48 8.22
C GLU A 297 0.82 17.58 7.75
N THR A 298 0.85 16.29 8.07
CA THR A 298 -0.24 15.36 7.81
C THR A 298 -1.50 15.76 8.58
N LEU A 299 -1.36 16.06 9.88
CA LEU A 299 -2.48 16.56 10.69
C LEU A 299 -3.04 17.85 10.10
N ARG A 300 -2.19 18.82 9.73
CA ARG A 300 -2.61 20.07 9.08
C ARG A 300 -3.41 19.80 7.82
N THR A 301 -2.88 18.99 6.92
CA THR A 301 -3.54 18.63 5.66
C THR A 301 -4.94 18.03 5.90
N LEU A 302 -5.09 17.15 6.89
CA LEU A 302 -6.37 16.55 7.26
C LEU A 302 -7.35 17.62 7.80
N LEU A 303 -6.89 18.50 8.68
CA LEU A 303 -7.73 19.56 9.25
C LEU A 303 -8.11 20.62 8.20
N ASP A 304 -7.19 20.97 7.31
CA ASP A 304 -7.46 21.90 6.20
C ASP A 304 -8.43 21.29 5.18
N HIS A 305 -8.34 19.97 4.92
CA HIS A 305 -9.33 19.25 4.12
C HIS A 305 -10.73 19.33 4.77
N ALA A 306 -10.83 19.11 6.09
CA ALA A 306 -12.09 19.26 6.81
C ALA A 306 -12.57 20.71 6.74
N GLU A 307 -11.70 21.71 6.99
CA GLU A 307 -12.06 23.13 6.92
C GLU A 307 -12.62 23.53 5.55
N ALA A 308 -12.10 22.93 4.48
CA ALA A 308 -12.58 23.12 3.11
C ALA A 308 -13.93 22.44 2.81
N GLY A 309 -14.49 21.64 3.73
CA GLY A 309 -15.78 20.96 3.58
C GLY A 309 -15.69 19.44 3.52
N GLY A 310 -14.51 18.86 3.65
CA GLY A 310 -14.29 17.41 3.65
C GLY A 310 -14.74 16.74 4.95
N THR A 311 -14.75 15.40 4.92
CA THR A 311 -15.03 14.56 6.09
C THR A 311 -13.76 13.76 6.44
N VAL A 312 -13.30 13.86 7.69
CA VAL A 312 -12.17 13.06 8.21
C VAL A 312 -12.66 12.20 9.37
N ILE A 313 -12.40 10.91 9.31
CA ILE A 313 -12.86 9.92 10.30
C ILE A 313 -11.64 9.26 10.94
N PHE A 314 -11.38 9.57 12.21
CA PHE A 314 -10.38 8.87 13.02
C PHE A 314 -11.03 7.66 13.69
N VAL A 315 -10.34 6.52 13.67
CA VAL A 315 -10.78 5.29 14.33
C VAL A 315 -10.05 5.14 15.67
N GLY A 316 -10.82 4.87 16.72
CA GLY A 316 -10.32 4.76 18.10
C GLY A 316 -10.11 6.13 18.75
N GLU A 317 -8.98 6.76 18.48
CA GLU A 317 -8.61 8.04 19.09
C GLU A 317 -7.81 8.93 18.13
N LEU A 318 -7.66 10.21 18.47
CA LEU A 318 -6.77 11.10 17.73
C LEU A 318 -5.31 10.75 17.96
N PRO A 319 -4.41 10.99 16.98
CA PRO A 319 -2.97 10.84 17.17
C PRO A 319 -2.47 11.72 18.33
N LYS A 320 -1.46 11.21 19.06
CA LYS A 320 -1.01 11.85 20.32
C LYS A 320 0.36 12.52 20.20
N ASP A 321 1.17 12.15 19.21
CA ASP A 321 2.55 12.60 19.14
C ASP A 321 3.03 12.64 17.68
N VAL A 322 4.18 13.24 17.46
CA VAL A 322 4.85 13.34 16.16
C VAL A 322 6.00 12.32 16.05
N PRO A 323 6.31 11.77 14.85
CA PRO A 323 7.46 10.88 14.64
C PRO A 323 8.78 11.64 14.67
N GLY A 324 9.90 10.92 14.83
CA GLY A 324 11.26 11.45 14.76
C GLY A 324 11.71 12.26 15.97
N LEU A 325 13.03 12.56 16.05
CA LEU A 325 13.65 13.24 17.17
C LEU A 325 13.88 14.74 16.93
N GLY A 326 14.21 15.13 15.69
CA GLY A 326 14.60 16.51 15.39
C GLY A 326 13.54 17.54 15.78
N ARG A 327 13.93 18.56 16.54
CA ARG A 327 13.04 19.62 17.08
C ARG A 327 11.76 19.08 17.71
N LEU A 328 11.89 17.99 18.46
CA LEU A 328 10.73 17.23 18.95
C LEU A 328 9.73 18.07 19.75
N GLU A 329 10.22 18.83 20.74
CA GLU A 329 9.32 19.59 21.63
C GLU A 329 8.62 20.75 20.88
N GLU A 330 9.29 21.40 19.94
CA GLU A 330 8.68 22.40 19.06
C GLU A 330 7.56 21.80 18.23
N ARG A 331 7.82 20.65 17.59
CA ARG A 331 6.80 19.94 16.76
C ARG A 331 5.65 19.41 17.60
N ARG A 332 5.90 18.90 18.81
CA ARG A 332 4.88 18.49 19.77
C ARG A 332 3.98 19.65 20.19
N ALA A 333 4.59 20.82 20.47
CA ALA A 333 3.81 22.02 20.83
C ALA A 333 2.92 22.47 19.69
N ALA A 334 3.46 22.52 18.46
CA ALA A 334 2.70 22.86 17.27
C ALA A 334 1.59 21.83 16.99
N PHE A 335 1.87 20.55 17.13
CA PHE A 335 0.88 19.48 16.93
C PHE A 335 -0.29 19.59 17.91
N ARG A 336 0.00 19.83 19.19
CA ARG A 336 -1.06 20.09 20.19
C ARG A 336 -1.86 21.34 19.88
N SER A 337 -1.20 22.38 19.36
CA SER A 337 -1.89 23.61 18.94
C SER A 337 -2.85 23.36 17.77
N GLU A 338 -2.47 22.53 16.79
CA GLU A 338 -3.40 22.18 15.68
C GLU A 338 -4.63 21.44 16.18
N LEU A 339 -4.49 20.53 17.16
CA LEU A 339 -5.61 19.81 17.73
C LEU A 339 -6.62 20.73 18.44
N THR A 340 -6.22 21.93 18.88
CA THR A 340 -7.15 22.91 19.46
C THR A 340 -8.13 23.51 18.43
N ARG A 341 -7.91 23.33 17.15
CA ARG A 341 -8.89 23.68 16.10
C ARG A 341 -10.17 22.86 16.19
N LEU A 342 -10.10 21.70 16.87
CA LEU A 342 -11.23 20.79 17.04
C LEU A 342 -12.04 21.19 18.28
N THR A 343 -13.26 21.64 18.06
CA THR A 343 -14.22 21.94 19.15
C THR A 343 -15.22 20.79 19.22
N TRP A 344 -15.16 20.03 20.31
CA TRP A 344 -16.03 18.91 20.54
C TRP A 344 -17.27 19.32 21.31
N PRO A 345 -18.48 19.12 20.77
CA PRO A 345 -19.70 19.28 21.56
C PRO A 345 -19.76 18.19 22.64
N VAL A 346 -20.34 18.53 23.78
CA VAL A 346 -20.58 17.55 24.85
C VAL A 346 -21.61 16.55 24.34
N GLN A 347 -21.18 15.29 24.16
CA GLN A 347 -22.06 14.19 23.79
C GLN A 347 -21.88 13.04 24.77
N ASP A 348 -22.98 12.50 25.29
CA ASP A 348 -22.95 11.41 26.25
C ASP A 348 -22.75 10.02 25.62
N ARG A 349 -23.06 9.86 24.33
CA ARG A 349 -22.95 8.59 23.59
C ARG A 349 -22.83 8.83 22.08
N GLY A 350 -22.17 7.88 21.39
CA GLY A 350 -22.03 7.86 19.93
C GLY A 350 -20.70 8.43 19.42
N PRO A 351 -20.52 8.59 18.10
CA PRO A 351 -19.31 9.15 17.52
C PRO A 351 -19.14 10.60 17.99
N GLN A 352 -17.90 10.96 18.35
CA GLN A 352 -17.60 12.37 18.62
C GLN A 352 -17.47 13.10 17.27
N ILE A 353 -18.15 14.22 17.12
CA ILE A 353 -18.17 15.00 15.87
C ILE A 353 -17.76 16.43 16.17
N ALA A 354 -16.64 16.87 15.61
CA ALA A 354 -16.23 18.27 15.61
C ALA A 354 -16.51 18.89 14.24
N THR A 355 -17.10 20.08 14.24
CA THR A 355 -17.23 20.89 13.02
C THR A 355 -15.96 21.73 12.86
N VAL A 356 -15.35 21.69 11.68
CA VAL A 356 -14.16 22.46 11.33
C VAL A 356 -14.44 23.17 10.00
N GLY A 357 -14.54 24.48 10.04
CA GLY A 357 -14.93 25.25 8.86
C GLY A 357 -16.26 24.77 8.29
N ARG A 358 -16.23 24.27 7.05
CA ARG A 358 -17.42 23.75 6.34
C ARG A 358 -17.60 22.23 6.45
N GLY A 359 -16.61 21.50 6.98
CA GLY A 359 -16.62 20.05 7.06
C GLY A 359 -16.61 19.52 8.48
N LYS A 360 -16.21 18.27 8.63
CA LYS A 360 -16.35 17.51 9.88
C LYS A 360 -15.11 16.65 10.16
N VAL A 361 -14.77 16.55 11.42
CA VAL A 361 -13.85 15.55 11.96
C VAL A 361 -14.64 14.68 12.93
N LEU A 362 -14.58 13.36 12.71
CA LEU A 362 -15.27 12.38 13.52
C LEU A 362 -14.24 11.48 14.23
N VAL A 363 -14.57 11.04 15.45
CA VAL A 363 -13.88 9.94 16.11
C VAL A 363 -14.90 8.83 16.34
N VAL A 364 -14.65 7.65 15.76
CA VAL A 364 -15.50 6.48 15.82
C VAL A 364 -14.75 5.32 16.47
N ALA A 365 -15.47 4.34 17.02
CA ALA A 365 -14.85 3.24 17.74
C ALA A 365 -14.19 2.19 16.83
N ASP A 366 -14.80 1.91 15.68
CA ASP A 366 -14.51 0.76 14.84
C ASP A 366 -14.93 0.95 13.37
N ALA A 367 -14.78 -0.08 12.56
CA ALA A 367 -15.16 -0.09 11.16
C ALA A 367 -16.67 0.10 10.94
N ALA A 368 -17.52 -0.37 11.85
CA ALA A 368 -18.97 -0.17 11.74
C ALA A 368 -19.32 1.32 11.88
N GLY A 369 -18.63 2.02 12.81
CA GLY A 369 -18.71 3.47 12.93
C GLY A 369 -18.21 4.21 11.70
N VAL A 370 -17.13 3.71 11.05
CA VAL A 370 -16.65 4.24 9.77
C VAL A 370 -17.71 4.04 8.69
N ALA A 371 -18.25 2.84 8.52
CA ALA A 371 -19.24 2.53 7.50
C ALA A 371 -20.49 3.40 7.61
N HIS A 372 -21.02 3.56 8.84
CA HIS A 372 -22.13 4.46 9.09
C HIS A 372 -21.81 5.93 8.73
N SER A 373 -20.68 6.43 9.22
CA SER A 373 -20.27 7.84 9.00
C SER A 373 -19.94 8.12 7.53
N ALA A 374 -19.32 7.16 6.85
CA ALA A 374 -19.01 7.25 5.43
C ALA A 374 -20.29 7.28 4.57
N THR A 375 -21.29 6.44 4.89
CA THR A 375 -22.60 6.44 4.22
C THR A 375 -23.31 7.78 4.42
N VAL A 376 -23.25 8.35 5.63
CA VAL A 376 -23.80 9.71 5.91
C VAL A 376 -23.06 10.78 5.11
N ALA A 377 -21.76 10.59 4.82
CA ALA A 377 -20.98 11.46 3.95
C ALA A 377 -21.22 11.21 2.44
N GLY A 378 -22.05 10.22 2.09
CA GLY A 378 -22.44 9.88 0.72
C GLY A 378 -21.62 8.77 0.06
N ALA A 379 -20.85 7.99 0.83
CA ALA A 379 -20.21 6.78 0.34
C ALA A 379 -21.24 5.70 0.01
N ARG A 380 -20.98 4.92 -1.03
CA ARG A 380 -21.83 3.83 -1.48
C ARG A 380 -21.36 2.51 -0.86
N VAL A 381 -22.31 1.60 -0.67
CA VAL A 381 -22.04 0.20 -0.32
C VAL A 381 -22.30 -0.62 -1.59
N GLU A 382 -21.30 -1.34 -2.07
CA GLU A 382 -21.32 -2.16 -3.28
C GLU A 382 -21.68 -3.62 -2.98
#